data_3e5156d8edac5b1324e2177002e92433
#
_entry.id   3e5156d8edac5b1324e2177002e92433
#
_cell.length_a   1.000
_cell.length_b   1.000
_cell.length_c   1.000
_cell.angle_alpha   90.00
_cell.angle_beta   90.00
_cell.angle_gamma   90.00
#
_symmetry.space_group_name_H-M   'P 1'
#
loop_
_entity.id
_entity.type
_entity.pdbx_description
1 polymer ?
#
loop_
_entity_poly.entity_id
_entity_poly.type
_entity_poly.pdbx_seq_one_letter_code
_entity_poly.pdbx_strand_id
1 'polypeptide(L)'
;VSPGIEPAAHPKGCCAAVYGSDLVALLLGDAYHPGGSGLTRRLAARLAPASGEHVLDVASGRGASALLLATEYGCTVTGVDLAGPNVATATHTARSAGLADRVLFRQGDAERLPIGPASADVVICECAFCTFPDKPTAAGELARVLVPGGRLGVSDVTAVPDQLPPELTGLGAWIACVADARPLDEYAALLASAGLTVTHTERHDGAVTAMIDQIEARLTVVRLTAGQRAESLGLDFARAPAVLAAARAAVADGVLGYAILTATKPAVGPR
;
A
#
# COMPACT_ATOMS: atom_id res chain seq x y z
N VAL A 1 -32.80 -4.22 -21.73
CA VAL A 1 -31.46 -4.08 -22.35
C VAL A 1 -30.53 -3.67 -21.24
N SER A 2 -29.77 -4.63 -20.69
CA SER A 2 -28.72 -4.37 -19.68
C SER A 2 -27.59 -3.61 -20.36
N PRO A 3 -27.02 -2.56 -19.73
CA PRO A 3 -25.80 -1.96 -20.24
C PRO A 3 -24.66 -2.97 -20.08
N GLY A 4 -24.07 -3.36 -21.19
CA GLY A 4 -22.91 -4.23 -21.23
C GLY A 4 -21.76 -3.61 -20.45
N ILE A 5 -21.17 -4.41 -19.57
CA ILE A 5 -19.89 -4.13 -18.94
C ILE A 5 -18.87 -4.19 -20.07
N GLU A 6 -18.30 -3.05 -20.45
CA GLU A 6 -17.17 -3.00 -21.38
C GLU A 6 -15.99 -3.80 -20.81
N PRO A 7 -15.35 -4.67 -21.61
CA PRO A 7 -14.14 -5.36 -21.17
C PRO A 7 -12.96 -4.41 -21.17
N ALA A 8 -12.17 -4.49 -20.10
CA ALA A 8 -10.86 -3.87 -19.91
C ALA A 8 -10.82 -2.43 -19.37
N ALA A 9 -11.43 -2.20 -18.20
CA ALA A 9 -10.80 -1.26 -17.30
C ALA A 9 -9.44 -1.87 -16.86
N HIS A 10 -8.32 -1.21 -17.18
CA HIS A 10 -6.97 -1.63 -16.81
C HIS A 10 -6.96 -1.98 -15.31
N PRO A 11 -6.35 -3.10 -14.84
CA PRO A 11 -6.37 -3.53 -13.43
C PRO A 11 -6.06 -2.39 -12.43
N LYS A 12 -5.14 -1.49 -12.77
CA LYS A 12 -4.80 -0.28 -12.01
C LYS A 12 -5.99 0.63 -11.74
N GLY A 13 -6.81 0.92 -12.76
CA GLY A 13 -7.97 1.82 -12.61
C GLY A 13 -9.05 1.23 -11.71
N CYS A 14 -9.24 -0.09 -11.75
CA CYS A 14 -10.20 -0.79 -10.91
C CYS A 14 -9.77 -0.74 -9.43
N CYS A 15 -8.52 -1.06 -9.11
CA CYS A 15 -7.98 -0.96 -7.75
C CYS A 15 -8.06 0.48 -7.23
N ALA A 16 -7.62 1.48 -8.00
CA ALA A 16 -7.66 2.89 -7.61
C ALA A 16 -9.09 3.37 -7.31
N ALA A 17 -10.09 2.97 -8.11
CA ALA A 17 -11.49 3.32 -7.88
C ALA A 17 -12.04 2.71 -6.58
N VAL A 18 -11.67 1.47 -6.28
CA VAL A 18 -12.12 0.76 -5.08
C VAL A 18 -11.50 1.36 -3.82
N TYR A 19 -10.18 1.59 -3.81
CA TYR A 19 -9.49 2.21 -2.67
C TYR A 19 -9.87 3.69 -2.46
N GLY A 20 -10.39 4.35 -3.48
CA GLY A 20 -10.99 5.68 -3.38
C GLY A 20 -12.40 5.70 -2.76
N SER A 21 -13.03 4.54 -2.56
CA SER A 21 -14.43 4.45 -2.10
C SER A 21 -14.58 4.60 -0.60
N ASP A 22 -15.69 5.22 -0.17
CA ASP A 22 -16.02 5.35 1.26
C ASP A 22 -16.34 4.00 1.92
N LEU A 23 -16.78 3.00 1.15
CA LEU A 23 -17.03 1.65 1.66
C LEU A 23 -15.73 0.98 2.11
N VAL A 24 -14.66 1.09 1.33
CA VAL A 24 -13.34 0.57 1.70
C VAL A 24 -12.80 1.31 2.91
N ALA A 25 -12.96 2.64 2.96
CA ALA A 25 -12.58 3.43 4.14
C ALA A 25 -13.31 2.97 5.40
N LEU A 26 -14.59 2.64 5.30
CA LEU A 26 -15.40 2.13 6.41
C LEU A 26 -14.89 0.77 6.90
N LEU A 27 -14.47 -0.12 5.99
CA LEU A 27 -14.00 -1.46 6.33
C LEU A 27 -12.54 -1.49 6.81
N LEU A 28 -11.65 -0.71 6.18
CA LEU A 28 -10.23 -0.71 6.50
C LEU A 28 -9.85 0.33 7.57
N GLY A 29 -10.62 1.43 7.72
CA GLY A 29 -10.36 2.51 8.67
C GLY A 29 -9.37 3.54 8.12
N ASP A 30 -8.63 4.21 9.02
CA ASP A 30 -7.76 5.34 8.67
C ASP A 30 -6.46 4.91 7.96
N ALA A 31 -6.00 3.69 8.22
CA ALA A 31 -4.83 3.11 7.56
C ALA A 31 -5.25 1.90 6.73
N TYR A 32 -5.00 1.99 5.43
CA TYR A 32 -5.39 0.95 4.46
C TYR A 32 -4.43 -0.24 4.40
N HIS A 33 -3.62 -0.44 5.44
CA HIS A 33 -2.64 -1.53 5.48
C HIS A 33 -2.61 -2.23 6.86
N PRO A 34 -2.22 -3.51 6.89
CA PRO A 34 -2.01 -4.25 8.14
C PRO A 34 -1.09 -3.52 9.10
N GLY A 35 -1.43 -3.51 10.38
CA GLY A 35 -0.66 -2.87 11.44
C GLY A 35 -0.76 -1.35 11.52
N GLY A 36 -1.35 -0.68 10.52
CA GLY A 36 -1.63 0.76 10.52
C GLY A 36 -0.43 1.61 10.91
N SER A 37 -0.65 2.73 11.56
CA SER A 37 0.40 3.68 11.97
C SER A 37 1.52 3.06 12.83
N GLY A 38 1.27 1.93 13.49
CA GLY A 38 2.28 1.20 14.24
C GLY A 38 3.36 0.62 13.33
N LEU A 39 2.98 0.01 12.22
CA LEU A 39 3.93 -0.50 11.23
C LEU A 39 4.56 0.62 10.40
N THR A 40 3.83 1.70 10.08
CA THR A 40 4.46 2.89 9.47
C THR A 40 5.59 3.44 10.35
N ARG A 41 5.39 3.55 11.67
CA ARG A 41 6.46 3.96 12.61
C ARG A 41 7.60 2.96 12.65
N ARG A 42 7.30 1.65 12.60
CA ARG A 42 8.33 0.60 12.53
C ARG A 42 9.18 0.73 11.29
N LEU A 43 8.55 0.93 10.12
CA LEU A 43 9.23 1.17 8.85
C LEU A 43 10.06 2.46 8.92
N ALA A 44 9.48 3.56 9.39
CA ALA A 44 10.16 4.83 9.55
C ALA A 44 11.37 4.73 10.49
N ALA A 45 11.26 4.00 11.60
CA ALA A 45 12.39 3.76 12.51
C ALA A 45 13.56 3.03 11.83
N ARG A 46 13.29 2.13 10.86
CA ARG A 46 14.32 1.46 10.06
C ARG A 46 14.96 2.39 9.04
N LEU A 47 14.18 3.29 8.46
CA LEU A 47 14.65 4.24 7.45
C LEU A 47 15.31 5.47 8.10
N ALA A 48 14.95 5.79 9.33
CA ALA A 48 15.43 6.94 10.10
C ALA A 48 15.42 8.25 9.29
N PRO A 49 14.24 8.68 8.76
CA PRO A 49 14.18 9.95 8.05
C PRO A 49 14.53 11.09 8.97
N ALA A 50 15.39 12.00 8.52
CA ALA A 50 15.84 13.14 9.31
C ALA A 50 15.04 14.40 8.97
N SER A 51 15.01 15.33 9.91
CA SER A 51 14.50 16.69 9.64
C SER A 51 15.30 17.33 8.50
N GLY A 52 14.57 17.87 7.51
CA GLY A 52 15.16 18.47 6.31
C GLY A 52 15.33 17.49 5.13
N GLU A 53 15.18 16.19 5.33
CA GLU A 53 15.13 15.23 4.23
C GLU A 53 13.78 15.28 3.50
N HIS A 54 13.81 14.90 2.22
CA HIS A 54 12.64 14.76 1.39
C HIS A 54 12.23 13.28 1.30
N VAL A 55 11.03 12.97 1.77
CA VAL A 55 10.40 11.65 1.68
C VAL A 55 9.41 11.64 0.52
N LEU A 56 9.46 10.59 -0.31
CA LEU A 56 8.45 10.28 -1.30
C LEU A 56 7.59 9.12 -0.79
N ASP A 57 6.29 9.35 -0.66
CA ASP A 57 5.29 8.33 -0.30
C ASP A 57 4.56 7.89 -1.58
N VAL A 58 4.87 6.67 -2.07
CA VAL A 58 4.34 6.13 -3.34
C VAL A 58 3.11 5.29 -3.06
N ALA A 59 2.02 5.60 -3.78
CA ALA A 59 0.67 5.13 -3.53
C ALA A 59 0.18 5.58 -2.15
N SER A 60 0.32 6.89 -1.89
CA SER A 60 0.12 7.50 -0.58
C SER A 60 -1.33 7.45 -0.05
N GLY A 61 -2.28 6.98 -0.85
CA GLY A 61 -3.67 6.90 -0.47
C GLY A 61 -4.22 8.25 0.02
N ARG A 62 -4.88 8.25 1.16
CA ARG A 62 -5.42 9.45 1.82
C ARG A 62 -4.38 10.22 2.66
N GLY A 63 -3.09 9.85 2.57
CA GLY A 63 -1.97 10.61 3.11
C GLY A 63 -1.62 10.33 4.57
N ALA A 64 -2.12 9.26 5.19
CA ALA A 64 -1.90 8.97 6.60
C ALA A 64 -0.41 8.82 6.94
N SER A 65 0.35 8.06 6.16
CA SER A 65 1.80 7.87 6.32
C SER A 65 2.58 9.15 6.10
N ALA A 66 2.26 9.91 5.03
CA ALA A 66 2.88 11.18 4.73
C ALA A 66 2.74 12.20 5.88
N LEU A 67 1.52 12.33 6.42
CA LEU A 67 1.23 13.23 7.54
C LEU A 67 1.95 12.80 8.83
N LEU A 68 1.99 11.50 9.12
CA LEU A 68 2.72 10.94 10.25
C LEU A 68 4.21 11.28 10.15
N LEU A 69 4.83 11.02 9.00
CA LEU A 69 6.25 11.27 8.78
C LEU A 69 6.61 12.75 8.92
N ALA A 70 5.82 13.63 8.31
CA ALA A 70 6.04 15.07 8.44
C ALA A 70 5.89 15.57 9.89
N THR A 71 4.95 14.98 10.65
CA THR A 71 4.69 15.39 12.03
C THR A 71 5.74 14.88 13.00
N GLU A 72 6.08 13.59 12.92
CA GLU A 72 6.92 12.91 13.92
C GLU A 72 8.42 13.06 13.61
N TYR A 73 8.81 13.17 12.34
CA TYR A 73 10.21 13.24 11.92
C TYR A 73 10.64 14.62 11.40
N GLY A 74 9.68 15.53 11.15
CA GLY A 74 9.99 16.89 10.69
C GLY A 74 10.53 16.96 9.25
N CYS A 75 10.41 15.89 8.48
CA CYS A 75 10.79 15.86 7.06
C CYS A 75 9.74 16.53 6.17
N THR A 76 10.13 16.85 4.93
CA THR A 76 9.17 17.20 3.87
C THR A 76 8.70 15.94 3.16
N VAL A 77 7.42 15.88 2.78
CA VAL A 77 6.86 14.68 2.14
C VAL A 77 6.12 15.06 0.85
N THR A 78 6.41 14.33 -0.21
CA THR A 78 5.56 14.31 -1.41
C THR A 78 4.85 12.97 -1.48
N GLY A 79 3.52 12.97 -1.43
CA GLY A 79 2.70 11.78 -1.70
C GLY A 79 2.33 11.72 -3.17
N VAL A 80 2.41 10.53 -3.77
CA VAL A 80 1.93 10.26 -5.13
C VAL A 80 0.90 9.14 -5.07
N ASP A 81 -0.29 9.36 -5.63
CA ASP A 81 -1.35 8.35 -5.71
C ASP A 81 -2.02 8.39 -7.09
N LEU A 82 -2.44 7.22 -7.58
CA LEU A 82 -3.11 7.10 -8.87
C LEU A 82 -4.54 7.68 -8.82
N ALA A 83 -5.21 7.56 -7.68
CA ALA A 83 -6.59 7.99 -7.48
C ALA A 83 -6.68 9.49 -7.17
N GLY A 84 -7.19 10.29 -8.10
CA GLY A 84 -7.43 11.73 -7.88
C GLY A 84 -8.24 12.05 -6.61
N PRO A 85 -9.31 11.30 -6.27
CA PRO A 85 -10.05 11.48 -5.01
C PRO A 85 -9.19 11.31 -3.76
N ASN A 86 -8.27 10.35 -3.73
CA ASN A 86 -7.31 10.17 -2.63
C ASN A 86 -6.42 11.40 -2.48
N VAL A 87 -5.85 11.87 -3.60
CA VAL A 87 -5.00 13.08 -3.63
C VAL A 87 -5.75 14.30 -3.11
N ALA A 88 -7.01 14.49 -3.52
CA ALA A 88 -7.84 15.59 -3.05
C ALA A 88 -8.09 15.52 -1.54
N THR A 89 -8.45 14.33 -1.03
CA THR A 89 -8.67 14.09 0.40
C THR A 89 -7.38 14.32 1.21
N ALA A 90 -6.26 13.75 0.76
CA ALA A 90 -4.95 13.90 1.42
C ALA A 90 -4.51 15.36 1.47
N THR A 91 -4.68 16.10 0.37
CA THR A 91 -4.38 17.54 0.30
C THR A 91 -5.24 18.36 1.27
N HIS A 92 -6.54 18.05 1.35
CA HIS A 92 -7.44 18.70 2.29
C HIS A 92 -7.01 18.42 3.74
N THR A 93 -6.71 17.16 4.07
CA THR A 93 -6.27 16.76 5.42
C THR A 93 -4.96 17.43 5.81
N ALA A 94 -3.97 17.51 4.90
CA ALA A 94 -2.71 18.21 5.15
C ALA A 94 -2.92 19.70 5.46
N ARG A 95 -3.80 20.37 4.70
CA ARG A 95 -4.15 21.77 4.97
C ARG A 95 -4.81 21.95 6.33
N SER A 96 -5.78 21.10 6.65
CA SER A 96 -6.51 21.13 7.92
C SER A 96 -5.61 20.87 9.13
N ALA A 97 -4.56 20.06 8.94
CA ALA A 97 -3.53 19.77 9.94
C ALA A 97 -2.43 20.84 10.03
N GLY A 98 -2.47 21.90 9.21
CA GLY A 98 -1.42 22.93 9.18
C GLY A 98 -0.09 22.46 8.62
N LEU A 99 -0.09 21.42 7.77
CA LEU A 99 1.10 20.79 7.21
C LEU A 99 1.29 21.11 5.71
N ALA A 100 0.50 22.02 5.13
CA ALA A 100 0.52 22.32 3.70
C ALA A 100 1.88 22.79 3.17
N ASP A 101 2.73 23.38 4.00
CA ASP A 101 4.07 23.83 3.63
C ASP A 101 5.11 22.69 3.63
N ARG A 102 4.78 21.54 4.23
CA ARG A 102 5.68 20.38 4.35
C ARG A 102 5.20 19.14 3.64
N VAL A 103 3.90 19.01 3.39
CA VAL A 103 3.31 17.83 2.76
C VAL A 103 2.55 18.22 1.50
N LEU A 104 2.96 17.67 0.37
CA LEU A 104 2.36 17.90 -0.94
C LEU A 104 1.87 16.57 -1.53
N PHE A 105 0.71 16.60 -2.19
CA PHE A 105 0.19 15.42 -2.88
C PHE A 105 0.03 15.68 -4.38
N ARG A 106 0.35 14.67 -5.18
CA ARG A 106 0.25 14.70 -6.65
C ARG A 106 -0.40 13.43 -7.16
N GLN A 107 -1.22 13.57 -8.20
CA GLN A 107 -1.70 12.41 -8.94
C GLN A 107 -0.60 11.88 -9.85
N GLY A 108 -0.39 10.55 -9.84
CA GLY A 108 0.62 9.90 -10.67
C GLY A 108 0.59 8.39 -10.58
N ASP A 109 1.24 7.76 -11.54
CA ASP A 109 1.40 6.30 -11.64
C ASP A 109 2.76 5.89 -11.07
N ALA A 110 2.79 4.87 -10.20
CA ALA A 110 4.01 4.33 -9.61
C ALA A 110 4.97 3.73 -10.65
N GLU A 111 4.45 3.28 -11.79
CA GLU A 111 5.27 2.79 -12.91
C GLU A 111 5.79 3.92 -13.81
N ARG A 112 5.42 5.17 -13.56
CA ARG A 112 5.91 6.39 -14.21
C ARG A 112 5.71 7.58 -13.28
N LEU A 113 6.51 7.65 -12.23
CA LEU A 113 6.39 8.67 -11.20
C LEU A 113 6.60 10.09 -11.78
N PRO A 114 5.70 11.05 -11.47
CA PRO A 114 5.84 12.45 -11.88
C PRO A 114 6.88 13.19 -11.01
N ILE A 115 7.99 12.52 -10.73
CA ILE A 115 9.06 12.94 -9.83
C ILE A 115 10.38 12.84 -10.57
N GLY A 116 11.24 13.84 -10.43
CA GLY A 116 12.57 13.85 -11.06
C GLY A 116 13.48 12.73 -10.52
N PRO A 117 14.52 12.35 -11.29
CA PRO A 117 15.52 11.40 -10.79
C PRO A 117 16.31 11.99 -9.63
N ALA A 118 16.78 11.15 -8.71
CA ALA A 118 17.63 11.53 -7.59
C ALA A 118 17.11 12.77 -6.83
N SER A 119 15.84 12.75 -6.43
CA SER A 119 15.14 13.87 -5.78
C SER A 119 14.51 13.51 -4.43
N ALA A 120 14.58 12.25 -3.99
CA ALA A 120 14.11 11.81 -2.70
C ALA A 120 15.23 11.14 -1.90
N ASP A 121 15.38 11.53 -0.63
CA ASP A 121 16.31 10.90 0.30
C ASP A 121 15.77 9.57 0.80
N VAL A 122 14.46 9.52 1.00
CA VAL A 122 13.72 8.34 1.44
C VAL A 122 12.51 8.13 0.55
N VAL A 123 12.26 6.88 0.19
CA VAL A 123 11.03 6.46 -0.49
C VAL A 123 10.31 5.44 0.38
N ILE A 124 9.01 5.58 0.55
CA ILE A 124 8.16 4.55 1.16
C ILE A 124 7.08 4.11 0.17
N CYS A 125 6.69 2.85 0.25
CA CYS A 125 5.54 2.28 -0.46
C CYS A 125 4.88 1.25 0.47
N GLU A 126 3.67 1.55 0.95
CA GLU A 126 2.98 0.72 1.93
C GLU A 126 1.71 0.11 1.34
N CYS A 127 1.64 -1.24 1.35
CA CYS A 127 0.50 -2.05 0.89
C CYS A 127 0.00 -1.70 -0.52
N ALA A 128 0.93 -1.49 -1.45
CA ALA A 128 0.60 -1.07 -2.80
C ALA A 128 1.47 -1.74 -3.87
N PHE A 129 2.73 -2.07 -3.56
CA PHE A 129 3.65 -2.68 -4.51
C PHE A 129 3.12 -4.01 -5.06
N CYS A 130 2.40 -4.77 -4.21
CA CYS A 130 1.69 -5.99 -4.60
C CYS A 130 0.67 -5.75 -5.74
N THR A 131 0.06 -4.56 -5.82
CA THR A 131 -1.00 -4.26 -6.80
C THR A 131 -0.47 -3.72 -8.13
N PHE A 132 0.82 -3.39 -8.23
CA PHE A 132 1.39 -2.85 -9.46
C PHE A 132 1.53 -3.95 -10.52
N PRO A 133 0.87 -3.82 -11.70
CA PRO A 133 0.96 -4.83 -12.75
C PRO A 133 2.38 -5.05 -13.27
N ASP A 134 3.15 -3.97 -13.46
CA ASP A 134 4.55 -4.02 -13.88
C ASP A 134 5.47 -3.68 -12.69
N LYS A 135 5.61 -4.65 -11.77
CA LYS A 135 6.47 -4.52 -10.58
C LYS A 135 7.94 -4.22 -10.92
N PRO A 136 8.56 -4.82 -11.97
CA PRO A 136 9.89 -4.44 -12.39
C PRO A 136 10.03 -2.96 -12.77
N THR A 137 9.11 -2.43 -13.55
CA THR A 137 9.08 -1.00 -13.91
C THR A 137 8.88 -0.12 -12.68
N ALA A 138 7.97 -0.48 -11.79
CA ALA A 138 7.77 0.25 -10.54
C ALA A 138 9.02 0.24 -9.66
N ALA A 139 9.69 -0.92 -9.49
CA ALA A 139 10.95 -1.01 -8.74
C ALA A 139 12.04 -0.10 -9.37
N GLY A 140 12.13 -0.05 -10.71
CA GLY A 140 13.01 0.85 -11.43
C GLY A 140 12.71 2.33 -11.15
N GLU A 141 11.45 2.72 -11.08
CA GLU A 141 11.02 4.08 -10.74
C GLU A 141 11.37 4.45 -9.28
N LEU A 142 11.11 3.53 -8.31
CA LEU A 142 11.53 3.72 -6.92
C LEU A 142 13.05 3.95 -6.83
N ALA A 143 13.83 3.16 -7.55
CA ALA A 143 15.29 3.33 -7.60
C ALA A 143 15.72 4.62 -8.32
N ARG A 144 15.04 5.02 -9.40
CA ARG A 144 15.34 6.22 -10.17
C ARG A 144 15.22 7.49 -9.36
N VAL A 145 14.13 7.61 -8.59
CA VAL A 145 13.83 8.82 -7.82
C VAL A 145 14.70 8.99 -6.57
N LEU A 146 15.26 7.91 -6.03
CA LEU A 146 16.18 7.97 -4.90
C LEU A 146 17.49 8.65 -5.27
N VAL A 147 18.00 9.48 -4.38
CA VAL A 147 19.39 9.99 -4.42
C VAL A 147 20.38 8.83 -4.21
N PRO A 148 21.63 8.92 -4.68
CA PRO A 148 22.67 7.97 -4.28
C PRO A 148 22.82 7.95 -2.75
N GLY A 149 22.82 6.77 -2.14
CA GLY A 149 22.78 6.57 -0.68
C GLY A 149 21.37 6.70 -0.08
N GLY A 150 20.35 7.01 -0.88
CA GLY A 150 18.96 7.09 -0.45
C GLY A 150 18.39 5.74 -0.02
N ARG A 151 17.32 5.76 0.76
CA ARG A 151 16.73 4.60 1.44
C ARG A 151 15.31 4.34 0.96
N LEU A 152 15.00 3.08 0.69
CA LEU A 152 13.67 2.60 0.35
C LEU A 152 13.10 1.76 1.49
N GLY A 153 11.84 1.97 1.80
CA GLY A 153 11.03 1.08 2.64
C GLY A 153 9.78 0.63 1.91
N VAL A 154 9.57 -0.66 1.87
CA VAL A 154 8.33 -1.27 1.39
C VAL A 154 7.73 -2.07 2.52
N SER A 155 6.45 -1.89 2.79
CA SER A 155 5.69 -2.80 3.64
C SER A 155 4.52 -3.34 2.83
N ASP A 156 4.41 -4.66 2.68
CA ASP A 156 3.41 -5.21 1.77
C ASP A 156 2.93 -6.61 2.13
N VAL A 157 1.79 -6.97 1.54
CA VAL A 157 1.26 -8.34 1.57
C VAL A 157 2.21 -9.27 0.83
N THR A 158 2.54 -10.39 1.45
CA THR A 158 3.29 -11.48 0.83
C THR A 158 2.40 -12.69 0.65
N ALA A 159 2.53 -13.40 -0.47
CA ALA A 159 1.78 -14.61 -0.72
C ALA A 159 2.59 -15.62 -1.54
N VAL A 160 2.21 -16.90 -1.43
CA VAL A 160 2.65 -17.96 -2.34
C VAL A 160 1.48 -18.22 -3.31
N PRO A 161 1.51 -17.67 -4.54
CA PRO A 161 0.33 -17.59 -5.42
C PRO A 161 -0.32 -18.94 -5.71
N ASP A 162 0.49 -19.97 -5.98
CA ASP A 162 0.02 -21.30 -6.33
C ASP A 162 -0.62 -22.07 -5.15
N GLN A 163 -0.49 -21.55 -3.93
CA GLN A 163 -1.04 -22.13 -2.70
C GLN A 163 -2.20 -21.33 -2.13
N LEU A 164 -2.56 -20.19 -2.75
CA LEU A 164 -3.69 -19.41 -2.30
C LEU A 164 -5.00 -20.18 -2.48
N PRO A 165 -5.87 -20.23 -1.45
CA PRO A 165 -7.18 -20.85 -1.57
C PRO A 165 -8.04 -20.12 -2.61
N PRO A 166 -8.95 -20.82 -3.30
CA PRO A 166 -9.78 -20.24 -4.38
C PRO A 166 -10.58 -19.01 -3.94
N GLU A 167 -10.98 -18.94 -2.68
CA GLU A 167 -11.68 -17.80 -2.07
C GLU A 167 -10.85 -16.51 -2.14
N LEU A 168 -9.53 -16.62 -2.20
CA LEU A 168 -8.58 -15.52 -2.23
C LEU A 168 -8.00 -15.24 -3.62
N THR A 169 -8.58 -15.80 -4.70
CA THR A 169 -8.06 -15.63 -6.08
C THR A 169 -8.97 -14.77 -6.97
N GLY A 170 -10.18 -14.40 -6.53
CA GLY A 170 -11.13 -13.61 -7.31
C GLY A 170 -10.90 -12.10 -7.27
N LEU A 171 -11.80 -11.32 -7.92
CA LEU A 171 -11.74 -9.85 -7.96
C LEU A 171 -11.64 -9.22 -6.56
N GLY A 172 -12.32 -9.81 -5.57
CA GLY A 172 -12.21 -9.38 -4.16
C GLY A 172 -10.81 -9.54 -3.58
N ALA A 173 -10.03 -10.52 -4.03
CA ALA A 173 -8.64 -10.74 -3.62
C ALA A 173 -7.68 -9.72 -4.24
N TRP A 174 -7.93 -9.26 -5.46
CA TRP A 174 -7.22 -8.13 -6.07
C TRP A 174 -7.43 -6.85 -5.25
N ILE A 175 -8.66 -6.60 -4.83
CA ILE A 175 -9.02 -5.47 -3.97
C ILE A 175 -8.35 -5.59 -2.60
N ALA A 176 -8.15 -6.81 -2.11
CA ALA A 176 -7.47 -7.07 -0.84
C ALA A 176 -5.94 -7.12 -0.93
N CYS A 177 -5.34 -6.70 -2.05
CA CYS A 177 -3.89 -6.77 -2.30
C CYS A 177 -3.31 -8.20 -2.29
N VAL A 178 -4.13 -9.24 -2.41
CA VAL A 178 -3.69 -10.64 -2.26
C VAL A 178 -3.40 -11.29 -3.60
N ALA A 179 -4.22 -11.02 -4.63
CA ALA A 179 -4.22 -11.80 -5.86
C ALA A 179 -2.93 -11.70 -6.70
N ASP A 180 -2.17 -10.61 -6.58
CA ASP A 180 -0.88 -10.43 -7.25
C ASP A 180 0.28 -10.18 -6.26
N ALA A 181 0.06 -10.50 -4.98
CA ALA A 181 1.11 -10.53 -3.98
C ALA A 181 2.12 -11.64 -4.31
N ARG A 182 3.37 -11.42 -3.92
CA ARG A 182 4.50 -12.30 -4.23
C ARG A 182 5.18 -12.76 -2.94
N PRO A 183 5.95 -13.84 -2.99
CA PRO A 183 6.84 -14.21 -1.90
C PRO A 183 7.82 -13.07 -1.56
N LEU A 184 8.24 -13.01 -0.31
CA LEU A 184 9.12 -11.95 0.20
C LEU A 184 10.47 -11.90 -0.53
N ASP A 185 11.03 -13.05 -0.87
CA ASP A 185 12.27 -13.18 -1.62
C ASP A 185 12.15 -12.71 -3.07
N GLU A 186 10.97 -12.87 -3.69
CA GLU A 186 10.71 -12.33 -5.02
C GLU A 186 10.65 -10.80 -5.00
N TYR A 187 10.02 -10.18 -3.98
CA TYR A 187 10.09 -8.72 -3.82
C TYR A 187 11.52 -8.24 -3.61
N ALA A 188 12.30 -8.94 -2.78
CA ALA A 188 13.71 -8.62 -2.58
C ALA A 188 14.52 -8.71 -3.88
N ALA A 189 14.26 -9.74 -4.70
CA ALA A 189 14.90 -9.91 -6.00
C ALA A 189 14.52 -8.81 -7.00
N LEU A 190 13.25 -8.38 -7.02
CA LEU A 190 12.78 -7.27 -7.86
C LEU A 190 13.50 -5.96 -7.51
N LEU A 191 13.62 -5.64 -6.23
CA LEU A 191 14.35 -4.45 -5.77
C LEU A 191 15.85 -4.54 -6.10
N ALA A 192 16.46 -5.72 -5.92
CA ALA A 192 17.86 -5.94 -6.27
C ALA A 192 18.10 -5.79 -7.78
N SER A 193 17.20 -6.29 -8.61
CA SER A 193 17.27 -6.16 -10.08
C SER A 193 17.13 -4.71 -10.56
N ALA A 194 16.48 -3.86 -9.76
CA ALA A 194 16.41 -2.41 -9.99
C ALA A 194 17.66 -1.64 -9.53
N GLY A 195 18.70 -2.35 -9.05
CA GLY A 195 19.95 -1.75 -8.61
C GLY A 195 19.95 -1.28 -7.15
N LEU A 196 18.99 -1.73 -6.34
CA LEU A 196 18.93 -1.46 -4.91
C LEU A 196 19.59 -2.60 -4.11
N THR A 197 20.20 -2.28 -2.99
CA THR A 197 20.74 -3.28 -2.05
C THR A 197 19.72 -3.47 -0.92
N VAL A 198 19.08 -4.63 -0.86
CA VAL A 198 18.18 -4.99 0.25
C VAL A 198 18.99 -5.12 1.53
N THR A 199 18.64 -4.38 2.56
CA THR A 199 19.38 -4.28 3.83
C THR A 199 18.68 -5.00 4.97
N HIS A 200 17.36 -5.15 4.90
CA HIS A 200 16.59 -5.82 5.96
C HIS A 200 15.26 -6.33 5.43
N THR A 201 14.80 -7.46 5.98
CA THR A 201 13.46 -8.01 5.80
C THR A 201 12.91 -8.45 7.15
N GLU A 202 11.61 -8.22 7.37
CA GLU A 202 10.96 -8.54 8.65
C GLU A 202 9.49 -8.93 8.41
N ARG A 203 9.07 -10.11 8.88
CA ARG A 203 7.69 -10.58 8.74
C ARG A 203 6.81 -10.03 9.86
N HIS A 204 5.57 -9.68 9.49
CA HIS A 204 4.52 -9.14 10.36
C HIS A 204 3.17 -9.81 10.15
N ASP A 205 3.16 -11.13 10.00
CA ASP A 205 1.95 -11.91 9.65
C ASP A 205 0.81 -11.72 10.65
N GLY A 206 1.13 -11.52 11.92
CA GLY A 206 0.15 -11.18 12.96
C GLY A 206 -0.63 -9.88 12.69
N ALA A 207 -0.06 -8.95 11.91
CA ALA A 207 -0.76 -7.73 11.51
C ALA A 207 -1.89 -8.03 10.52
N VAL A 208 -1.71 -9.04 9.65
CA VAL A 208 -2.79 -9.51 8.74
C VAL A 208 -3.91 -10.13 9.54
N THR A 209 -3.60 -11.00 10.51
CA THR A 209 -4.60 -11.60 11.40
C THR A 209 -5.41 -10.53 12.13
N ALA A 210 -4.74 -9.55 12.74
CA ALA A 210 -5.41 -8.45 13.42
C ALA A 210 -6.30 -7.62 12.47
N MET A 211 -5.86 -7.40 11.24
CA MET A 211 -6.67 -6.71 10.22
C MET A 211 -7.91 -7.51 9.83
N ILE A 212 -7.79 -8.84 9.66
CA ILE A 212 -8.92 -9.74 9.39
C ILE A 212 -9.95 -9.64 10.52
N ASP A 213 -9.51 -9.65 11.78
CA ASP A 213 -10.39 -9.53 12.96
C ASP A 213 -11.11 -8.16 12.97
N GLN A 214 -10.42 -7.09 12.64
CA GLN A 214 -11.02 -5.75 12.53
C GLN A 214 -12.06 -5.68 11.41
N ILE A 215 -11.76 -6.25 10.24
CA ILE A 215 -12.69 -6.30 9.11
C ILE A 215 -13.94 -7.09 9.51
N GLU A 216 -13.81 -8.24 10.15
CA GLU A 216 -14.94 -9.05 10.61
C GLU A 216 -15.82 -8.28 11.60
N ALA A 217 -15.23 -7.60 12.59
CA ALA A 217 -15.96 -6.77 13.53
C ALA A 217 -16.72 -5.64 12.84
N ARG A 218 -16.08 -4.94 11.89
CA ARG A 218 -16.71 -3.85 11.12
C ARG A 218 -17.81 -4.36 10.20
N LEU A 219 -17.62 -5.49 9.52
CA LEU A 219 -18.65 -6.14 8.72
C LEU A 219 -19.90 -6.45 9.56
N THR A 220 -19.71 -6.90 10.80
CA THR A 220 -20.84 -7.15 11.72
C THR A 220 -21.61 -5.87 12.01
N VAL A 221 -20.91 -4.77 12.32
CA VAL A 221 -21.54 -3.46 12.57
C VAL A 221 -22.25 -2.96 11.30
N VAL A 222 -21.61 -3.00 10.14
CA VAL A 222 -22.19 -2.55 8.86
C VAL A 222 -23.44 -3.36 8.52
N ARG A 223 -23.42 -4.66 8.74
CA ARG A 223 -24.61 -5.52 8.50
C ARG A 223 -25.78 -5.11 9.38
N LEU A 224 -25.56 -4.74 10.63
CA LEU A 224 -26.61 -4.34 11.57
C LEU A 224 -27.14 -2.93 11.31
N THR A 225 -26.29 -2.01 10.83
CA THR A 225 -26.64 -0.57 10.72
C THR A 225 -26.98 -0.13 9.30
N ALA A 226 -26.41 -0.75 8.28
CA ALA A 226 -26.50 -0.34 6.89
C ALA A 226 -26.49 -1.52 5.89
N GLY A 227 -26.95 -2.71 6.31
CA GLY A 227 -26.81 -3.96 5.53
C GLY A 227 -27.31 -3.84 4.08
N GLN A 228 -28.54 -3.41 3.87
CA GLN A 228 -29.12 -3.28 2.52
C GLN A 228 -28.33 -2.30 1.62
N ARG A 229 -27.85 -1.19 2.20
CA ARG A 229 -27.03 -0.22 1.46
C ARG A 229 -25.66 -0.80 1.10
N ALA A 230 -25.04 -1.55 2.01
CA ALA A 230 -23.77 -2.20 1.76
C ALA A 230 -23.88 -3.29 0.69
N GLU A 231 -24.95 -4.08 0.71
CA GLU A 231 -25.27 -5.06 -0.35
C GLU A 231 -25.49 -4.40 -1.71
N SER A 232 -26.20 -3.26 -1.76
CA SER A 232 -26.39 -2.51 -3.00
C SER A 232 -25.07 -1.93 -3.56
N LEU A 233 -24.03 -1.80 -2.72
CA LEU A 233 -22.68 -1.39 -3.10
C LEU A 233 -21.75 -2.60 -3.42
N GLY A 234 -22.32 -3.83 -3.40
CA GLY A 234 -21.61 -5.05 -3.81
C GLY A 234 -20.99 -5.86 -2.66
N LEU A 235 -21.31 -5.53 -1.39
CA LEU A 235 -20.83 -6.33 -0.25
C LEU A 235 -21.66 -7.61 -0.12
N ASP A 236 -20.99 -8.76 -0.19
CA ASP A 236 -21.60 -10.08 -0.04
C ASP A 236 -21.37 -10.59 1.39
N PHE A 237 -22.32 -10.31 2.28
CA PHE A 237 -22.28 -10.78 3.68
C PHE A 237 -22.39 -12.30 3.84
N ALA A 238 -22.95 -13.00 2.86
CA ALA A 238 -23.06 -14.46 2.91
C ALA A 238 -21.70 -15.11 2.63
N ARG A 239 -20.91 -14.53 1.74
CA ARG A 239 -19.59 -15.02 1.34
C ARG A 239 -18.45 -14.56 2.27
N ALA A 240 -18.60 -13.42 2.90
CA ALA A 240 -17.54 -12.81 3.72
C ALA A 240 -16.95 -13.76 4.81
N PRO A 241 -17.75 -14.54 5.57
CA PRO A 241 -17.17 -15.44 6.59
C PRO A 241 -16.25 -16.51 6.00
N ALA A 242 -16.58 -17.08 4.84
CA ALA A 242 -15.75 -18.09 4.18
C ALA A 242 -14.41 -17.47 3.68
N VAL A 243 -14.45 -16.25 3.12
CA VAL A 243 -13.25 -15.52 2.69
C VAL A 243 -12.35 -15.20 3.88
N LEU A 244 -12.91 -14.70 4.99
CA LEU A 244 -12.13 -14.38 6.19
C LEU A 244 -11.52 -15.64 6.83
N ALA A 245 -12.27 -16.75 6.88
CA ALA A 245 -11.76 -18.03 7.36
C ALA A 245 -10.61 -18.55 6.49
N ALA A 246 -10.76 -18.51 5.15
CA ALA A 246 -9.71 -18.88 4.22
C ALA A 246 -8.46 -18.00 4.36
N ALA A 247 -8.63 -16.69 4.57
CA ALA A 247 -7.52 -15.77 4.81
C ALA A 247 -6.77 -16.10 6.12
N ARG A 248 -7.50 -16.40 7.21
CA ARG A 248 -6.88 -16.84 8.48
C ARG A 248 -6.09 -18.13 8.33
N ALA A 249 -6.66 -19.13 7.64
CA ALA A 249 -5.98 -20.38 7.38
C ALA A 249 -4.72 -20.16 6.55
N ALA A 250 -4.78 -19.36 5.46
CA ALA A 250 -3.63 -19.05 4.64
C ALA A 250 -2.51 -18.33 5.43
N VAL A 251 -2.86 -17.47 6.40
CA VAL A 251 -1.87 -16.84 7.30
C VAL A 251 -1.26 -17.88 8.24
N ALA A 252 -2.06 -18.75 8.85
CA ALA A 252 -1.58 -19.79 9.75
C ALA A 252 -0.64 -20.79 9.05
N ASP A 253 -0.91 -21.09 7.78
CA ASP A 253 -0.12 -21.98 6.94
C ASP A 253 1.13 -21.29 6.33
N GLY A 254 1.32 -19.97 6.57
CA GLY A 254 2.43 -19.18 6.02
C GLY A 254 2.32 -18.89 4.52
N VAL A 255 1.17 -19.17 3.91
CA VAL A 255 0.86 -18.91 2.49
C VAL A 255 0.58 -17.43 2.24
N LEU A 256 -0.05 -16.77 3.20
CA LEU A 256 -0.34 -15.34 3.20
C LEU A 256 0.37 -14.66 4.38
N GLY A 257 0.92 -13.48 4.18
CA GLY A 257 1.59 -12.75 5.24
C GLY A 257 1.73 -11.27 4.94
N TYR A 258 2.49 -10.59 5.76
CA TYR A 258 2.88 -9.19 5.60
C TYR A 258 4.33 -9.01 5.98
N ALA A 259 5.07 -8.19 5.25
CA ALA A 259 6.48 -7.99 5.54
C ALA A 259 6.91 -6.54 5.32
N ILE A 260 7.95 -6.15 6.05
CA ILE A 260 8.73 -4.95 5.80
C ILE A 260 10.02 -5.36 5.08
N LEU A 261 10.36 -4.62 4.03
CA LEU A 261 11.66 -4.67 3.37
C LEU A 261 12.27 -3.27 3.40
N THR A 262 13.57 -3.18 3.68
CA THR A 262 14.32 -1.96 3.45
C THR A 262 15.47 -2.20 2.50
N ALA A 263 15.76 -1.20 1.67
CA ALA A 263 16.85 -1.24 0.72
C ALA A 263 17.54 0.13 0.63
N THR A 264 18.74 0.16 0.11
CA THR A 264 19.50 1.38 -0.15
C THR A 264 19.91 1.46 -1.61
N LYS A 265 19.90 2.66 -2.16
CA LYS A 265 20.53 2.92 -3.45
C LYS A 265 22.04 3.07 -3.23
N PRO A 266 22.90 2.30 -3.89
CA PRO A 266 24.35 2.43 -3.74
C PRO A 266 24.81 3.88 -3.91
N ALA A 267 25.69 4.34 -3.04
CA ALA A 267 26.36 5.61 -3.22
C ALA A 267 27.25 5.55 -4.48
N VAL A 268 27.31 6.65 -5.23
CA VAL A 268 28.31 6.75 -6.31
C VAL A 268 29.67 6.83 -5.63
N GLY A 269 30.51 5.81 -5.85
CA GLY A 269 31.86 5.81 -5.30
C GLY A 269 32.64 7.06 -5.76
N PRO A 270 33.64 7.51 -5.01
CA PRO A 270 34.51 8.58 -5.47
C PRO A 270 35.16 8.16 -6.79
N ARG A 271 35.04 9.02 -7.80
CA ARG A 271 35.74 8.86 -9.10
C ARG A 271 37.24 9.11 -8.92
#